data_920630fe18161dcd5ef8e4d336fed621
#
_entry.id   920630fe18161dcd5ef8e4d336fed621
#
_cell.length_a   1.000
_cell.length_b   1.000
_cell.length_c   1.000
_cell.angle_alpha   90.00
_cell.angle_beta   90.00
_cell.angle_gamma   90.00
#
_symmetry.space_group_name_H-M   'P 1'
#
loop_
_entity.id
_entity.type
_entity.pdbx_description
1 polymer ?
#
loop_
_entity_poly.entity_id
_entity_poly.type
_entity_poly.pdbx_seq_one_letter_code
_entity_poly.pdbx_strand_id
1 'polypeptide(L)'
;MKKIVLLRHGESAWNKENRFTGWTDVDLTEKGEAVRAGELLAEKGFRFKKAYTSYLKRAVKTLDCVLDRLDQDWIPVEKSWRLNEKHYGQLQGLNKAETAAKYGDEQVLVWRRSFDVAPHALAEDDPRNPRFEDRYQEVPDAELPRTESLKDTIERIMPYWKCIIFPNLKTADELLV
;
A
#
# COMPACT_ATOMS: atom_id res chain seq x y z
N MET A 1 -9.00 -10.50 -23.54
CA MET A 1 -8.52 -9.12 -23.29
C MET A 1 -7.73 -9.14 -22.00
N LYS A 2 -6.52 -8.59 -21.99
CA LYS A 2 -5.66 -8.54 -20.79
C LYS A 2 -6.26 -7.55 -19.78
N LYS A 3 -6.36 -7.95 -18.51
CA LYS A 3 -6.92 -7.11 -17.44
C LYS A 3 -6.00 -7.08 -16.24
N ILE A 4 -5.94 -5.95 -15.58
CA ILE A 4 -5.34 -5.80 -14.26
C ILE A 4 -6.37 -5.15 -13.33
N VAL A 5 -6.54 -5.73 -12.18
CA VAL A 5 -7.39 -5.17 -11.11
C VAL A 5 -6.48 -4.56 -10.07
N LEU A 6 -6.65 -3.28 -9.80
CA LEU A 6 -5.99 -2.58 -8.71
C LEU A 6 -6.95 -2.52 -7.52
N LEU A 7 -6.58 -3.17 -6.44
CA LEU A 7 -7.39 -3.28 -5.24
C LEU A 7 -6.78 -2.47 -4.10
N ARG A 8 -7.54 -1.56 -3.52
CA ARG A 8 -7.15 -0.91 -2.28
C ARG A 8 -7.50 -1.79 -1.08
N HIS A 9 -6.65 -1.79 -0.05
CA HIS A 9 -6.96 -2.45 1.22
C HIS A 9 -8.26 -1.91 1.86
N GLY A 10 -8.96 -2.75 2.62
CA GLY A 10 -10.12 -2.38 3.42
C GLY A 10 -9.79 -1.34 4.51
N GLU A 11 -10.79 -0.86 5.23
CA GLU A 11 -10.59 0.13 6.28
C GLU A 11 -9.62 -0.39 7.35
N SER A 12 -8.59 0.39 7.66
CA SER A 12 -7.65 0.10 8.74
C SER A 12 -8.02 0.85 10.03
N ALA A 13 -7.50 0.40 11.19
CA ALA A 13 -7.70 1.04 12.47
C ALA A 13 -7.41 2.55 12.41
N TRP A 14 -6.32 2.95 11.77
CA TRP A 14 -5.95 4.36 11.65
C TRP A 14 -6.75 5.13 10.59
N ASN A 15 -7.36 4.46 9.60
CA ASN A 15 -8.35 5.12 8.75
C ASN A 15 -9.57 5.55 9.59
N LYS A 16 -10.09 4.64 10.43
CA LYS A 16 -11.21 4.92 11.35
C LYS A 16 -10.88 6.03 12.35
N GLU A 17 -9.66 6.08 12.86
CA GLU A 17 -9.17 7.11 13.77
C GLU A 17 -8.76 8.42 13.06
N ASN A 18 -8.91 8.51 11.75
CA ASN A 18 -8.49 9.66 10.95
C ASN A 18 -6.99 10.02 11.10
N ARG A 19 -6.11 9.01 11.14
CA ARG A 19 -4.66 9.19 11.26
C ARG A 19 -3.94 8.98 9.93
N PHE A 20 -2.76 9.58 9.80
CA PHE A 20 -1.81 9.26 8.74
C PHE A 20 -1.20 7.89 8.98
N THR A 21 -1.32 6.96 8.03
CA THR A 21 -0.84 5.58 8.19
C THR A 21 0.52 5.36 7.52
N GLY A 22 0.59 5.49 6.21
CA GLY A 22 1.83 5.25 5.46
C GLY A 22 2.41 3.86 5.68
N TRP A 23 3.67 3.77 6.11
CA TRP A 23 4.35 2.50 6.34
C TRP A 23 4.13 1.89 7.72
N THR A 24 3.48 2.61 8.62
CA THR A 24 3.08 2.02 9.92
C THR A 24 2.13 0.84 9.67
N ASP A 25 2.47 -0.32 10.25
CA ASP A 25 1.82 -1.58 9.95
C ASP A 25 0.60 -1.83 10.85
N VAL A 26 -0.46 -1.07 10.63
CA VAL A 26 -1.74 -1.20 11.33
C VAL A 26 -2.63 -2.25 10.68
N ASP A 27 -3.50 -2.85 11.48
CA ASP A 27 -4.42 -3.89 11.03
C ASP A 27 -5.70 -3.30 10.41
N LEU A 28 -6.48 -4.16 9.75
CA LEU A 28 -7.84 -3.87 9.33
C LEU A 28 -8.76 -3.75 10.58
N THR A 29 -9.76 -2.87 10.50
CA THR A 29 -10.81 -2.79 11.54
C THR A 29 -11.71 -4.02 11.49
N GLU A 30 -12.28 -4.26 10.32
CA GLU A 30 -13.15 -5.38 10.02
C GLU A 30 -12.82 -5.90 8.61
N LYS A 31 -13.09 -7.17 8.37
CA LYS A 31 -12.85 -7.77 7.06
C LYS A 31 -13.99 -7.51 6.05
N GLY A 32 -15.07 -6.84 6.47
CA GLY A 32 -16.28 -6.70 5.68
C GLY A 32 -16.07 -6.09 4.30
N GLU A 33 -15.30 -5.01 4.20
CA GLU A 33 -14.98 -4.38 2.90
C GLU A 33 -14.15 -5.29 1.99
N ALA A 34 -13.17 -6.00 2.56
CA ALA A 34 -12.32 -6.93 1.80
C ALA A 34 -13.13 -8.13 1.30
N VAL A 35 -14.00 -8.67 2.15
CA VAL A 35 -14.95 -9.75 1.80
C VAL A 35 -15.87 -9.28 0.68
N ARG A 36 -16.47 -8.09 0.80
CA ARG A 36 -17.36 -7.54 -0.21
C ARG A 36 -16.66 -7.31 -1.56
N ALA A 37 -15.40 -6.86 -1.53
CA ALA A 37 -14.61 -6.73 -2.75
C ALA A 37 -14.40 -8.10 -3.45
N GLY A 38 -14.10 -9.15 -2.69
CA GLY A 38 -13.98 -10.51 -3.20
C GLY A 38 -15.29 -11.02 -3.81
N GLU A 39 -16.42 -10.81 -3.13
CA GLU A 39 -17.76 -11.16 -3.65
C GLU A 39 -18.07 -10.46 -4.98
N LEU A 40 -17.80 -9.15 -5.07
CA LEU A 40 -18.01 -8.39 -6.31
C LEU A 40 -17.15 -8.88 -7.46
N LEU A 41 -15.91 -9.27 -7.18
CA LEU A 41 -15.02 -9.85 -8.20
C LEU A 41 -15.50 -11.23 -8.64
N ALA A 42 -15.99 -12.06 -7.71
CA ALA A 42 -16.58 -13.36 -8.01
C ALA A 42 -17.86 -13.22 -8.85
N GLU A 43 -18.78 -12.33 -8.48
CA GLU A 43 -20.01 -12.01 -9.24
C GLU A 43 -19.71 -11.57 -10.67
N LYS A 44 -18.60 -10.86 -10.90
CA LYS A 44 -18.13 -10.40 -12.23
C LYS A 44 -17.32 -11.46 -12.98
N GLY A 45 -17.13 -12.63 -12.41
CA GLY A 45 -16.41 -13.74 -13.04
C GLY A 45 -14.90 -13.55 -13.20
N PHE A 46 -14.26 -12.71 -12.37
CA PHE A 46 -12.80 -12.58 -12.38
C PHE A 46 -12.10 -13.87 -11.94
N ARG A 47 -11.04 -14.24 -12.66
CA ARG A 47 -10.17 -15.39 -12.36
C ARG A 47 -8.71 -14.99 -12.58
N PHE A 48 -8.01 -14.73 -11.50
CA PHE A 48 -6.64 -14.26 -11.54
C PHE A 48 -5.64 -15.41 -11.72
N LYS A 49 -4.57 -15.15 -12.47
CA LYS A 49 -3.45 -16.10 -12.63
C LYS A 49 -2.35 -15.88 -11.60
N LYS A 50 -2.24 -14.66 -11.10
CA LYS A 50 -1.26 -14.26 -10.08
C LYS A 50 -1.76 -13.01 -9.38
N ALA A 51 -1.39 -12.87 -8.12
CA ALA A 51 -1.64 -11.67 -7.34
C ALA A 51 -0.32 -11.07 -6.81
N TYR A 52 -0.35 -9.76 -6.59
CA TYR A 52 0.75 -9.00 -6.00
C TYR A 52 0.22 -8.20 -4.83
N THR A 53 1.01 -8.03 -3.78
CA THR A 53 0.62 -7.20 -2.64
C THR A 53 1.84 -6.54 -2.00
N SER A 54 1.60 -5.57 -1.13
CA SER A 54 2.66 -4.92 -0.34
C SER A 54 3.10 -5.79 0.84
N TYR A 55 4.06 -5.30 1.63
CA TYR A 55 4.44 -5.91 2.90
C TYR A 55 3.51 -5.54 4.07
N LEU A 56 2.60 -4.59 3.85
CA LEU A 56 1.72 -4.10 4.91
C LEU A 56 0.59 -5.08 5.19
N LYS A 57 0.43 -5.45 6.48
CA LYS A 57 -0.54 -6.49 6.89
C LYS A 57 -1.98 -6.20 6.43
N ARG A 58 -2.42 -4.94 6.41
CA ARG A 58 -3.74 -4.57 5.93
C ARG A 58 -3.95 -4.94 4.45
N ALA A 59 -2.93 -4.77 3.61
CA ALA A 59 -3.00 -5.15 2.20
C ALA A 59 -2.97 -6.69 2.04
N VAL A 60 -2.08 -7.37 2.75
CA VAL A 60 -1.99 -8.83 2.75
C VAL A 60 -3.32 -9.45 3.19
N LYS A 61 -3.86 -9.04 4.33
CA LYS A 61 -5.15 -9.55 4.84
C LYS A 61 -6.33 -9.23 3.93
N THR A 62 -6.31 -8.09 3.23
CA THR A 62 -7.33 -7.76 2.23
C THR A 62 -7.25 -8.74 1.07
N LEU A 63 -6.05 -9.00 0.55
CA LEU A 63 -5.84 -9.96 -0.53
C LEU A 63 -6.28 -11.36 -0.12
N ASP A 64 -5.91 -11.83 1.08
CA ASP A 64 -6.29 -13.15 1.60
C ASP A 64 -7.84 -13.30 1.63
N CYS A 65 -8.56 -12.27 2.12
CA CYS A 65 -10.04 -12.29 2.10
C CYS A 65 -10.62 -12.32 0.69
N VAL A 66 -10.00 -11.64 -0.26
CA VAL A 66 -10.45 -11.62 -1.67
C VAL A 66 -10.22 -12.96 -2.34
N LEU A 67 -9.05 -13.56 -2.14
CA LEU A 67 -8.72 -14.87 -2.72
C LEU A 67 -9.61 -15.99 -2.16
N ASP A 68 -9.90 -15.97 -0.84
CA ASP A 68 -10.85 -16.88 -0.20
C ASP A 68 -12.24 -16.80 -0.86
N ARG A 69 -12.76 -15.59 -1.11
CA ARG A 69 -14.06 -15.41 -1.78
C ARG A 69 -14.08 -15.84 -3.25
N LEU A 70 -12.94 -15.84 -3.90
CA LEU A 70 -12.77 -16.30 -5.29
C LEU A 70 -12.50 -17.80 -5.41
N ASP A 71 -12.29 -18.51 -4.29
CA ASP A 71 -11.76 -19.89 -4.28
C ASP A 71 -10.44 -19.98 -5.07
N GLN A 72 -9.54 -19.03 -4.81
CA GLN A 72 -8.28 -18.90 -5.50
C GLN A 72 -7.06 -18.73 -4.55
N ASP A 73 -7.13 -19.23 -3.31
CA ASP A 73 -6.01 -19.19 -2.34
C ASP A 73 -4.75 -19.88 -2.86
N TRP A 74 -4.91 -20.76 -3.83
CA TRP A 74 -3.84 -21.55 -4.43
C TRP A 74 -3.01 -20.82 -5.48
N ILE A 75 -3.43 -19.63 -5.95
CA ILE A 75 -2.65 -18.90 -6.97
C ILE A 75 -1.36 -18.33 -6.39
N PRO A 76 -0.31 -18.16 -7.22
CA PRO A 76 0.91 -17.50 -6.78
C PRO A 76 0.65 -16.07 -6.30
N VAL A 77 1.13 -15.75 -5.10
CA VAL A 77 1.11 -14.40 -4.53
C VAL A 77 2.55 -13.93 -4.35
N GLU A 78 2.86 -12.76 -4.87
CA GLU A 78 4.16 -12.13 -4.71
C GLU A 78 4.03 -10.84 -3.90
N LYS A 79 4.83 -10.73 -2.84
CA LYS A 79 4.88 -9.56 -1.96
C LYS A 79 6.06 -8.69 -2.33
N SER A 80 5.87 -7.37 -2.34
CA SER A 80 6.96 -6.43 -2.54
C SER A 80 6.76 -5.16 -1.71
N TRP A 81 7.80 -4.75 -1.00
CA TRP A 81 7.84 -3.46 -0.29
C TRP A 81 7.63 -2.27 -1.25
N ARG A 82 8.00 -2.45 -2.53
CA ARG A 82 7.78 -1.42 -3.57
C ARG A 82 6.31 -1.12 -3.83
N LEU A 83 5.39 -2.00 -3.37
CA LEU A 83 3.94 -1.78 -3.44
C LEU A 83 3.36 -1.17 -2.16
N ASN A 84 4.19 -0.86 -1.16
CA ASN A 84 3.72 -0.17 0.03
C ASN A 84 3.08 1.18 -0.31
N GLU A 85 2.14 1.62 0.52
CA GLU A 85 1.57 2.97 0.47
C GLU A 85 2.69 4.04 0.53
N LYS A 86 2.39 5.26 0.12
CA LYS A 86 3.29 6.41 0.28
C LYS A 86 3.75 6.56 1.73
N HIS A 87 5.05 6.79 1.94
CA HIS A 87 5.59 7.04 3.27
C HIS A 87 5.32 8.48 3.71
N TYR A 88 4.57 8.65 4.78
CA TYR A 88 4.18 9.98 5.25
C TYR A 88 5.19 10.66 6.22
N GLY A 89 6.38 10.10 6.38
CA GLY A 89 7.43 10.68 7.23
C GLY A 89 6.95 10.94 8.65
N GLN A 90 7.26 12.12 9.18
CA GLN A 90 6.89 12.51 10.55
C GLN A 90 5.37 12.60 10.79
N LEU A 91 4.56 12.64 9.73
CA LEU A 91 3.11 12.67 9.89
C LEU A 91 2.52 11.34 10.32
N GLN A 92 3.23 10.20 10.13
CA GLN A 92 2.74 8.87 10.52
C GLN A 92 2.32 8.84 11.99
N GLY A 93 1.08 8.41 12.24
CA GLY A 93 0.46 8.35 13.57
C GLY A 93 -0.27 9.62 14.00
N LEU A 94 -0.03 10.77 13.36
CA LEU A 94 -0.73 12.00 13.70
C LEU A 94 -2.19 11.96 13.22
N ASN A 95 -3.10 12.54 14.00
CA ASN A 95 -4.49 12.75 13.58
C ASN A 95 -4.53 13.86 12.51
N LYS A 96 -5.25 13.62 11.42
CA LYS A 96 -5.29 14.54 10.28
C LYS A 96 -5.96 15.87 10.60
N ALA A 97 -7.03 15.86 11.42
CA ALA A 97 -7.73 17.07 11.80
C ALA A 97 -6.88 17.94 12.77
N GLU A 98 -6.23 17.33 13.75
CA GLU A 98 -5.30 18.01 14.66
C GLU A 98 -4.09 18.58 13.90
N THR A 99 -3.59 17.83 12.92
CA THR A 99 -2.50 18.30 12.06
C THR A 99 -2.93 19.51 11.23
N ALA A 100 -4.15 19.48 10.69
CA ALA A 100 -4.71 20.59 9.94
C ALA A 100 -4.94 21.83 10.83
N ALA A 101 -5.40 21.64 12.06
CA ALA A 101 -5.53 22.73 13.03
C ALA A 101 -4.18 23.38 13.36
N LYS A 102 -3.09 22.60 13.37
CA LYS A 102 -1.73 23.08 13.69
C LYS A 102 -1.02 23.75 12.52
N TYR A 103 -1.13 23.17 11.31
CA TYR A 103 -0.34 23.61 10.15
C TYR A 103 -1.18 24.26 9.04
N GLY A 104 -2.50 24.29 9.17
CA GLY A 104 -3.45 24.75 8.18
C GLY A 104 -3.86 23.64 7.20
N ASP A 105 -5.11 23.72 6.74
CA ASP A 105 -5.67 22.74 5.78
C ASP A 105 -4.92 22.70 4.46
N GLU A 106 -4.50 23.86 3.95
CA GLU A 106 -3.74 23.96 2.68
C GLU A 106 -2.42 23.21 2.78
N GLN A 107 -1.66 23.39 3.85
CA GLN A 107 -0.37 22.70 4.03
C GLN A 107 -0.56 21.19 4.15
N VAL A 108 -1.58 20.76 4.89
CA VAL A 108 -1.91 19.33 5.01
C VAL A 108 -2.35 18.75 3.67
N LEU A 109 -3.13 19.50 2.89
CA LEU A 109 -3.52 19.09 1.53
C LEU A 109 -2.31 18.95 0.62
N VAL A 110 -1.35 19.88 0.66
CA VAL A 110 -0.07 19.81 -0.07
C VAL A 110 0.66 18.52 0.29
N TRP A 111 0.90 18.22 1.57
CA TRP A 111 1.57 16.99 1.98
C TRP A 111 0.85 15.71 1.55
N ARG A 112 -0.48 15.76 1.45
CA ARG A 112 -1.30 14.60 1.08
C ARG A 112 -1.40 14.38 -0.43
N ARG A 113 -1.41 15.45 -1.22
CA ARG A 113 -1.85 15.42 -2.63
C ARG A 113 -0.86 16.01 -3.62
N SER A 114 0.11 16.79 -3.19
CA SER A 114 1.11 17.32 -4.11
C SER A 114 1.89 16.20 -4.79
N PHE A 115 2.28 16.46 -6.03
CA PHE A 115 3.06 15.51 -6.82
C PHE A 115 4.50 15.39 -6.30
N ASP A 116 5.14 16.49 -5.96
CA ASP A 116 6.57 16.61 -5.70
C ASP A 116 6.94 17.11 -4.30
N VAL A 117 5.95 17.48 -3.47
CA VAL A 117 6.20 17.92 -2.10
C VAL A 117 5.97 16.77 -1.12
N ALA A 118 7.04 16.33 -0.47
CA ALA A 118 6.98 15.33 0.59
C ALA A 118 6.71 15.98 1.97
N PRO A 119 6.10 15.26 2.92
CA PRO A 119 6.12 15.62 4.33
C PRO A 119 7.56 15.61 4.89
N HIS A 120 7.76 16.16 6.09
CA HIS A 120 9.07 16.10 6.76
C HIS A 120 9.53 14.66 6.96
N ALA A 121 10.79 14.40 6.58
CA ALA A 121 11.40 13.08 6.72
C ALA A 121 11.56 12.68 8.19
N LEU A 122 11.45 11.39 8.49
CA LEU A 122 11.88 10.83 9.77
C LEU A 122 13.38 11.09 9.98
N ALA A 123 13.79 11.30 11.22
CA ALA A 123 15.19 11.32 11.59
C ALA A 123 15.84 9.93 11.34
N GLU A 124 17.17 9.89 11.23
CA GLU A 124 17.85 8.61 10.95
C GLU A 124 17.69 7.62 12.08
N ASP A 125 17.65 8.10 13.31
CA ASP A 125 17.50 7.33 14.55
C ASP A 125 16.05 7.21 15.00
N ASP A 126 15.08 7.73 14.24
CA ASP A 126 13.66 7.58 14.58
C ASP A 126 13.28 6.08 14.55
N PRO A 127 12.67 5.55 15.64
CA PRO A 127 12.32 4.13 15.73
C PRO A 127 11.31 3.67 14.66
N ARG A 128 10.63 4.60 13.99
CA ARG A 128 9.72 4.32 12.88
C ARG A 128 10.44 4.24 11.53
N ASN A 129 11.76 4.45 11.50
CA ASN A 129 12.54 4.33 10.27
C ASN A 129 12.51 2.87 9.80
N PRO A 130 12.09 2.60 8.55
CA PRO A 130 11.95 1.25 8.02
C PRO A 130 13.21 0.37 8.15
N ARG A 131 14.40 0.96 8.16
CA ARG A 131 15.66 0.22 8.31
C ARG A 131 15.76 -0.59 9.62
N PHE A 132 14.96 -0.27 10.62
CA PHE A 132 14.92 -0.99 11.89
C PHE A 132 13.90 -2.13 11.93
N GLU A 133 13.10 -2.28 10.86
CA GLU A 133 12.12 -3.35 10.78
C GLU A 133 12.67 -4.58 10.06
N ASP A 134 12.55 -5.76 10.64
CA ASP A 134 13.05 -7.04 10.10
C ASP A 134 12.61 -7.30 8.66
N ARG A 135 11.39 -6.88 8.30
CA ARG A 135 10.83 -7.10 6.96
C ARG A 135 11.55 -6.36 5.84
N TYR A 136 12.41 -5.38 6.16
CA TYR A 136 13.16 -4.59 5.18
C TYR A 136 14.68 -4.83 5.25
N GLN A 137 15.17 -5.75 6.08
CA GLN A 137 16.61 -5.96 6.29
C GLN A 137 17.39 -6.35 5.02
N GLU A 138 16.71 -6.95 4.04
CA GLU A 138 17.32 -7.28 2.73
C GLU A 138 17.32 -6.10 1.74
N VAL A 139 16.67 -4.99 2.10
CA VAL A 139 16.60 -3.80 1.27
C VAL A 139 17.74 -2.86 1.64
N PRO A 140 18.56 -2.39 0.69
CA PRO A 140 19.59 -1.40 0.99
C PRO A 140 18.99 -0.15 1.66
N ASP A 141 19.61 0.34 2.73
CA ASP A 141 19.14 1.52 3.48
C ASP A 141 18.89 2.73 2.57
N ALA A 142 19.70 2.90 1.55
CA ALA A 142 19.58 4.00 0.58
C ALA A 142 18.29 3.93 -0.28
N GLU A 143 17.66 2.77 -0.36
CA GLU A 143 16.38 2.59 -1.09
C GLU A 143 15.16 2.72 -0.17
N LEU A 144 15.36 2.69 1.15
CA LEU A 144 14.27 2.80 2.12
C LEU A 144 13.89 4.27 2.35
N PRO A 145 12.64 4.67 2.06
CA PRO A 145 12.23 6.05 2.23
C PRO A 145 12.04 6.41 3.70
N ARG A 146 12.42 7.62 4.09
CA ARG A 146 12.04 8.24 5.38
C ARG A 146 10.87 9.19 5.23
N THR A 147 10.48 9.50 4.00
CA THR A 147 9.31 10.25 3.56
C THR A 147 9.19 10.12 2.05
N GLU A 148 8.01 10.33 1.51
CA GLU A 148 7.78 10.32 0.06
C GLU A 148 6.79 11.41 -0.36
N SER A 149 7.05 12.05 -1.49
CA SER A 149 6.04 12.68 -2.33
C SER A 149 5.35 11.62 -3.20
N LEU A 150 4.34 12.01 -3.98
CA LEU A 150 3.75 11.10 -4.95
C LEU A 150 4.74 10.70 -6.04
N LYS A 151 5.60 11.65 -6.47
CA LYS A 151 6.68 11.41 -7.43
C LYS A 151 7.63 10.32 -6.92
N ASP A 152 8.12 10.43 -5.68
CA ASP A 152 9.03 9.45 -5.07
C ASP A 152 8.38 8.07 -4.99
N THR A 153 7.10 8.01 -4.62
CA THR A 153 6.32 6.76 -4.59
C THR A 153 6.25 6.11 -5.98
N ILE A 154 5.98 6.90 -7.03
CA ILE A 154 5.96 6.42 -8.41
C ILE A 154 7.34 5.91 -8.82
N GLU A 155 8.40 6.66 -8.55
CA GLU A 155 9.79 6.27 -8.87
C GLU A 155 10.17 4.95 -8.18
N ARG A 156 9.72 4.71 -6.95
CA ARG A 156 9.91 3.45 -6.21
C ARG A 156 9.13 2.28 -6.83
N ILE A 157 7.89 2.51 -7.25
CA ILE A 157 7.02 1.45 -7.80
C ILE A 157 7.43 1.06 -9.23
N MET A 158 7.81 2.02 -10.06
CA MET A 158 7.97 1.82 -11.50
C MET A 158 8.98 0.75 -11.92
N PRO A 159 10.13 0.55 -11.27
CA PRO A 159 11.01 -0.57 -11.58
C PRO A 159 10.33 -1.92 -11.41
N TYR A 160 9.62 -2.12 -10.31
CA TYR A 160 8.87 -3.36 -10.03
C TYR A 160 7.72 -3.56 -11.03
N TRP A 161 6.99 -2.49 -11.32
CA TRP A 161 5.95 -2.51 -12.34
C TRP A 161 6.48 -2.96 -13.70
N LYS A 162 7.55 -2.30 -14.18
CA LYS A 162 8.11 -2.55 -15.52
C LYS A 162 8.78 -3.91 -15.64
N CYS A 163 9.48 -4.35 -14.61
CA CYS A 163 10.29 -5.57 -14.66
C CYS A 163 9.54 -6.83 -14.23
N ILE A 164 8.52 -6.70 -13.37
CA ILE A 164 7.83 -7.84 -12.78
C ILE A 164 6.35 -7.88 -13.19
N ILE A 165 5.55 -6.85 -12.83
CA ILE A 165 4.09 -6.91 -13.03
C ILE A 165 3.72 -6.88 -14.51
N PHE A 166 4.23 -5.91 -15.24
CA PHE A 166 3.87 -5.71 -16.65
C PHE A 166 4.27 -6.88 -17.57
N PRO A 167 5.46 -7.52 -17.43
CA PRO A 167 5.78 -8.72 -18.20
C PRO A 167 4.82 -9.88 -17.90
N ASN A 168 4.41 -10.08 -16.64
CA ASN A 168 3.44 -11.13 -16.28
C ASN A 168 2.05 -10.87 -16.89
N LEU A 169 1.66 -9.62 -17.12
CA LEU A 169 0.41 -9.30 -17.82
C LEU A 169 0.42 -9.76 -19.28
N LYS A 170 1.60 -9.94 -19.90
CA LYS A 170 1.71 -10.47 -21.28
C LYS A 170 1.33 -11.94 -21.35
N THR A 171 1.58 -12.70 -20.30
CA THR A 171 1.35 -14.16 -20.24
C THR A 171 0.08 -14.53 -19.49
N ALA A 172 -0.39 -13.69 -18.58
CA ALA A 172 -1.64 -13.88 -17.86
C ALA A 172 -2.79 -13.09 -18.48
N ASP A 173 -4.01 -13.58 -18.36
CA ASP A 173 -5.19 -12.88 -18.84
C ASP A 173 -5.68 -11.84 -17.81
N GLU A 174 -5.60 -12.17 -16.53
CA GLU A 174 -6.04 -11.32 -15.42
C GLU A 174 -5.02 -11.38 -14.27
N LEU A 175 -4.61 -10.20 -13.77
CA LEU A 175 -3.74 -10.03 -12.61
C LEU A 175 -4.44 -9.18 -11.54
N LEU A 176 -4.15 -9.45 -10.26
CA LEU A 176 -4.60 -8.68 -9.10
C LEU A 176 -3.39 -7.99 -8.44
N VAL A 177 -3.52 -6.70 -8.11
CA VAL A 177 -2.49 -5.90 -7.41
C VAL A 177 -3.13 -5.11 -6.28
#